data_812e111d645f00549f1972e140839931
#
_entry.id   812e111d645f00549f1972e140839931
#
_cell.length_a   1.000
_cell.length_b   1.000
_cell.length_c   1.000
_cell.angle_alpha   90.00
_cell.angle_beta   90.00
_cell.angle_gamma   90.00
#
_symmetry.space_group_name_H-M   'P 1'
#
loop_
_entity.id
_entity.type
_entity.pdbx_description
1 polymer ?
#
loop_
_entity_poly.entity_id
_entity_poly.type
_entity_poly.pdbx_seq_one_letter_code
_entity_poly.pdbx_strand_id
1 'polypeptide(L)'
;MYEMKDEFLTGIQFIDEEHTKLFEITNRLYEISRDEFIPDKYDYIVDIIKELTEYTKYHFNHEEEFMKSINYRRILSQMVYHKEFVDRLEAIDLDSVDIAQEKTMTELLNFLYDWLVNHICNTDKLIAKDLKERGLN
;
A
#
# COMPACT_ATOMS: atom_id res chain seq x y z
N MET A 1 9.68 -5.08 -10.68
CA MET A 1 9.00 -6.31 -10.22
C MET A 1 7.71 -6.00 -9.47
N TYR A 2 7.72 -5.03 -8.58
CA TYR A 2 6.52 -4.63 -7.82
C TYR A 2 5.87 -3.40 -8.45
N GLU A 3 5.41 -3.54 -9.70
CA GLU A 3 4.91 -2.44 -10.50
C GLU A 3 3.39 -2.46 -10.64
N MET A 4 2.83 -1.27 -10.87
CA MET A 4 1.40 -1.16 -11.21
C MET A 4 1.12 -1.85 -12.53
N LYS A 5 0.03 -2.61 -12.59
CA LYS A 5 -0.40 -3.34 -13.79
C LYS A 5 -1.80 -2.93 -14.16
N ASP A 6 -2.14 -3.06 -15.44
CA ASP A 6 -3.47 -2.72 -15.95
C ASP A 6 -4.57 -3.47 -15.21
N GLU A 7 -4.32 -4.72 -14.82
CA GLU A 7 -5.28 -5.54 -14.07
C GLU A 7 -5.59 -4.98 -12.68
N PHE A 8 -4.77 -4.05 -12.16
CA PHE A 8 -4.97 -3.43 -10.86
C PHE A 8 -5.72 -2.10 -10.94
N LEU A 9 -6.06 -1.62 -12.15
CA LEU A 9 -6.77 -0.35 -12.30
C LEU A 9 -8.20 -0.46 -11.79
N THR A 10 -8.61 0.52 -11.01
CA THR A 10 -10.00 0.64 -10.52
C THR A 10 -10.86 1.45 -11.48
N GLY A 11 -10.24 2.32 -12.29
CA GLY A 11 -10.92 3.28 -13.12
C GLY A 11 -11.20 4.61 -12.42
N ILE A 12 -10.89 4.71 -11.13
CA ILE A 12 -11.00 5.96 -10.38
C ILE A 12 -9.62 6.60 -10.38
N GLN A 13 -9.48 7.72 -11.05
CA GLN A 13 -8.18 8.31 -11.39
C GLN A 13 -7.28 8.51 -10.15
N PHE A 14 -7.77 9.20 -9.12
CA PHE A 14 -6.91 9.49 -7.97
C PHE A 14 -6.50 8.24 -7.21
N ILE A 15 -7.39 7.24 -7.12
CA ILE A 15 -7.08 5.97 -6.47
C ILE A 15 -5.98 5.25 -7.24
N ASP A 16 -6.09 5.20 -8.57
CA ASP A 16 -5.11 4.52 -9.41
C ASP A 16 -3.74 5.21 -9.38
N GLU A 17 -3.72 6.55 -9.35
CA GLU A 17 -2.48 7.32 -9.23
C GLU A 17 -1.81 7.07 -7.87
N GLU A 18 -2.58 7.03 -6.80
CA GLU A 18 -2.06 6.79 -5.45
C GLU A 18 -1.62 5.34 -5.28
N HIS A 19 -2.32 4.38 -5.86
CA HIS A 19 -1.86 2.99 -5.91
C HIS A 19 -0.53 2.87 -6.66
N THR A 20 -0.39 3.57 -7.79
CA THR A 20 0.86 3.59 -8.55
C THR A 20 2.02 4.06 -7.67
N LYS A 21 1.80 5.09 -6.88
CA LYS A 21 2.80 5.60 -5.94
C LYS A 21 3.16 4.56 -4.87
N LEU A 22 2.18 3.86 -4.34
CA LEU A 22 2.43 2.79 -3.36
C LEU A 22 3.28 1.67 -3.95
N PHE A 23 3.01 1.26 -5.20
CA PHE A 23 3.85 0.27 -5.89
C PHE A 23 5.26 0.80 -6.15
N GLU A 24 5.42 2.08 -6.49
CA GLU A 24 6.73 2.70 -6.67
C GLU A 24 7.55 2.64 -5.39
N ILE A 25 6.95 2.97 -4.25
CA ILE A 25 7.64 2.93 -2.96
C ILE A 25 8.05 1.49 -2.63
N THR A 26 7.15 0.53 -2.86
CA THR A 26 7.43 -0.89 -2.64
C THR A 26 8.56 -1.37 -3.54
N ASN A 27 8.57 -0.94 -4.81
CA ASN A 27 9.62 -1.32 -5.74
C ASN A 27 10.98 -0.73 -5.35
N ARG A 28 11.02 0.50 -4.81
CA ARG A 28 12.25 1.09 -4.29
C ARG A 28 12.82 0.28 -3.13
N LEU A 29 11.96 -0.23 -2.25
CA LEU A 29 12.39 -1.12 -1.17
C LEU A 29 13.01 -2.40 -1.74
N TYR A 30 12.40 -2.96 -2.78
CA TYR A 30 12.93 -4.13 -3.47
C TYR A 30 14.30 -3.84 -4.08
N GLU A 31 14.46 -2.70 -4.77
CA GLU A 31 15.73 -2.32 -5.39
C GLU A 31 16.84 -2.16 -4.36
N ILE A 32 16.55 -1.53 -3.21
CA ILE A 32 17.50 -1.41 -2.10
C ILE A 32 17.88 -2.80 -1.58
N SER A 33 16.93 -3.72 -1.48
CA SER A 33 17.21 -5.07 -1.00
C SER A 33 18.18 -5.84 -1.89
N ARG A 34 18.22 -5.50 -3.17
CA ARG A 34 19.06 -6.18 -4.16
C ARG A 34 20.35 -5.42 -4.52
N ASP A 35 20.57 -4.26 -3.94
CA ASP A 35 21.74 -3.45 -4.23
C ASP A 35 22.94 -3.98 -3.45
N GLU A 36 23.85 -4.66 -4.15
CA GLU A 36 25.06 -5.26 -3.58
C GLU A 36 26.10 -4.23 -3.15
N PHE A 37 25.97 -2.99 -3.63
CA PHE A 37 26.92 -1.92 -3.32
C PHE A 37 26.60 -1.21 -2.00
N ILE A 38 25.47 -1.52 -1.38
CA ILE A 38 25.09 -0.95 -0.09
C ILE A 38 25.32 -2.01 1.00
N PRO A 39 26.40 -1.89 1.80
CA PRO A 39 26.72 -2.90 2.80
C PRO A 39 25.78 -2.86 4.01
N ASP A 40 25.32 -1.67 4.40
CA ASP A 40 24.35 -1.49 5.48
C ASP A 40 23.14 -0.73 4.96
N LYS A 41 22.00 -1.40 4.93
CA LYS A 41 20.77 -0.88 4.35
C LYS A 41 19.82 -0.30 5.38
N TYR A 42 20.18 -0.32 6.66
CA TYR A 42 19.28 0.02 7.76
C TYR A 42 18.61 1.38 7.57
N ASP A 43 19.40 2.44 7.36
CA ASP A 43 18.86 3.79 7.22
C ASP A 43 17.92 3.93 6.01
N TYR A 44 18.29 3.28 4.89
CA TYR A 44 17.44 3.29 3.69
C TYR A 44 16.11 2.58 3.95
N ILE A 45 16.15 1.45 4.62
CA ILE A 45 14.94 0.67 4.96
C ILE A 45 14.04 1.49 5.87
N VAL A 46 14.60 2.09 6.92
CA VAL A 46 13.84 2.91 7.88
C VAL A 46 13.17 4.09 7.17
N ASP A 47 13.91 4.79 6.32
CA ASP A 47 13.37 5.95 5.59
C ASP A 47 12.24 5.54 4.65
N ILE A 48 12.37 4.43 3.95
CA ILE A 48 11.32 3.94 3.05
C ILE A 48 10.09 3.49 3.83
N ILE A 49 10.27 2.81 4.97
CA ILE A 49 9.15 2.41 5.83
C ILE A 49 8.39 3.64 6.33
N LYS A 50 9.10 4.69 6.73
CA LYS A 50 8.46 5.95 7.15
C LYS A 50 7.67 6.59 6.02
N GLU A 51 8.28 6.68 4.83
CA GLU A 51 7.62 7.25 3.66
C GLU A 51 6.38 6.44 3.30
N LEU A 52 6.49 5.12 3.30
CA LEU A 52 5.39 4.22 3.02
C LEU A 52 4.25 4.42 4.02
N THR A 53 4.56 4.47 5.30
CA THR A 53 3.56 4.64 6.36
C THR A 53 2.83 5.96 6.22
N GLU A 54 3.54 7.06 6.02
CA GLU A 54 2.94 8.39 5.85
C GLU A 54 2.08 8.46 4.58
N TYR A 55 2.58 7.94 3.47
CA TYR A 55 1.83 7.96 2.21
C TYR A 55 0.60 7.07 2.29
N THR A 56 0.70 5.92 2.93
CA THR A 56 -0.42 5.01 3.14
C THR A 56 -1.53 5.68 3.94
N LYS A 57 -1.18 6.39 5.01
CA LYS A 57 -2.16 7.15 5.81
C LYS A 57 -2.85 8.23 4.97
N TYR A 58 -2.07 8.95 4.18
CA TYR A 58 -2.61 9.98 3.27
C TYR A 58 -3.59 9.35 2.27
N HIS A 59 -3.18 8.28 1.61
CA HIS A 59 -4.01 7.59 0.61
C HIS A 59 -5.31 7.06 1.22
N PHE A 60 -5.22 6.38 2.36
CA PHE A 60 -6.40 5.80 3.02
C PHE A 60 -7.36 6.89 3.48
N ASN A 61 -6.84 7.98 4.04
CA ASN A 61 -7.69 9.10 4.44
C ASN A 61 -8.41 9.71 3.24
N HIS A 62 -7.70 9.92 2.14
CA HIS A 62 -8.25 10.47 0.90
C HIS A 62 -9.34 9.56 0.34
N GLU A 63 -9.09 8.25 0.31
CA GLU A 63 -10.04 7.25 -0.17
C GLU A 63 -11.28 7.18 0.73
N GLU A 64 -11.09 7.23 2.05
CA GLU A 64 -12.21 7.21 3.01
C GLU A 64 -13.08 8.46 2.89
N GLU A 65 -12.48 9.63 2.69
CA GLU A 65 -13.26 10.85 2.45
C GLU A 65 -14.06 10.77 1.15
N PHE A 66 -13.44 10.20 0.11
CA PHE A 66 -14.16 9.96 -1.14
C PHE A 66 -15.34 9.01 -0.93
N MET A 67 -15.13 7.92 -0.22
CA MET A 67 -16.20 6.96 0.09
C MET A 67 -17.33 7.60 0.90
N LYS A 68 -17.00 8.50 1.83
CA LYS A 68 -18.02 9.26 2.57
C LYS A 68 -18.84 10.14 1.63
N SER A 69 -18.16 10.81 0.68
CA SER A 69 -18.82 11.72 -0.25
C SER A 69 -19.84 11.04 -1.16
N ILE A 70 -19.63 9.76 -1.44
CA ILE A 70 -20.54 8.97 -2.28
C ILE A 70 -21.45 8.05 -1.48
N ASN A 71 -21.42 8.14 -0.16
CA ASN A 71 -22.18 7.27 0.75
C ASN A 71 -21.94 5.79 0.47
N TYR A 72 -20.65 5.40 0.34
CA TYR A 72 -20.29 4.03 0.02
C TYR A 72 -20.69 3.09 1.13
N ARG A 73 -21.42 2.03 0.77
CA ARG A 73 -22.05 1.12 1.72
C ARG A 73 -21.05 0.34 2.58
N ARG A 74 -19.88 0.01 2.01
CA ARG A 74 -18.87 -0.81 2.69
C ARG A 74 -17.73 0.00 3.30
N ILE A 75 -17.97 1.29 3.58
CA ILE A 75 -16.92 2.17 4.11
C ILE A 75 -16.32 1.66 5.42
N LEU A 76 -17.14 1.11 6.32
CA LEU A 76 -16.63 0.61 7.61
C LEU A 76 -15.68 -0.56 7.43
N SER A 77 -15.97 -1.48 6.50
CA SER A 77 -15.06 -2.58 6.17
C SER A 77 -13.72 -2.07 5.63
N GLN A 78 -13.76 -1.07 4.75
CA GLN A 78 -12.57 -0.43 4.20
C GLN A 78 -11.73 0.20 5.33
N MET A 79 -12.37 0.93 6.24
CA MET A 79 -11.68 1.58 7.35
C MET A 79 -10.99 0.55 8.26
N VAL A 80 -11.61 -0.60 8.50
CA VAL A 80 -11.00 -1.68 9.28
C VAL A 80 -9.76 -2.24 8.57
N TYR A 81 -9.85 -2.53 7.28
CA TYR A 81 -8.72 -3.04 6.50
C TYR A 81 -7.57 -2.04 6.48
N HIS A 82 -7.87 -0.75 6.28
CA HIS A 82 -6.87 0.31 6.28
C HIS A 82 -6.14 0.40 7.62
N LYS A 83 -6.90 0.36 8.71
CA LYS A 83 -6.32 0.43 10.06
C LYS A 83 -5.42 -0.78 10.33
N GLU A 84 -5.85 -1.96 9.96
CA GLU A 84 -5.04 -3.17 10.14
C GLU A 84 -3.70 -3.08 9.41
N PHE A 85 -3.72 -2.57 8.18
CA PHE A 85 -2.49 -2.41 7.39
C PHE A 85 -1.53 -1.40 8.04
N VAL A 86 -2.05 -0.23 8.43
CA VAL A 86 -1.24 0.80 9.08
C VAL A 86 -0.68 0.29 10.41
N ASP A 87 -1.50 -0.39 11.21
CA ASP A 87 -1.06 -0.95 12.48
C ASP A 87 0.09 -1.95 12.26
N ARG A 88 0.04 -2.76 11.20
CA ARG A 88 1.10 -3.70 10.86
C ARG A 88 2.39 -2.98 10.44
N LEU A 89 2.28 -1.89 9.67
CA LEU A 89 3.44 -1.08 9.30
C LEU A 89 4.09 -0.46 10.54
N GLU A 90 3.28 0.07 11.44
CA GLU A 90 3.78 0.73 12.65
C GLU A 90 4.35 -0.26 13.66
N ALA A 91 3.95 -1.53 13.58
CA ALA A 91 4.43 -2.59 14.47
C ALA A 91 5.75 -3.24 14.01
N ILE A 92 6.31 -2.80 12.88
CA ILE A 92 7.58 -3.34 12.39
C ILE A 92 8.68 -3.04 13.41
N ASP A 93 9.37 -4.09 13.84
CA ASP A 93 10.46 -3.99 14.80
C ASP A 93 11.74 -3.56 14.08
N LEU A 94 12.12 -2.28 14.25
CA LEU A 94 13.30 -1.72 13.61
C LEU A 94 14.61 -2.36 14.10
N ASP A 95 14.62 -2.87 15.34
CA ASP A 95 15.78 -3.60 15.85
C ASP A 95 15.99 -4.92 15.09
N SER A 96 14.89 -5.60 14.75
CA SER A 96 14.94 -6.80 13.91
C SER A 96 15.44 -6.48 12.50
N VAL A 97 15.10 -5.30 11.96
CA VAL A 97 15.61 -4.84 10.66
C VAL A 97 17.13 -4.73 10.71
N ASP A 98 17.69 -4.17 11.78
CA ASP A 98 19.13 -3.99 11.91
C ASP A 98 19.88 -5.34 11.99
N ILE A 99 19.30 -6.32 12.67
CA ILE A 99 19.92 -7.63 12.88
C ILE A 99 19.77 -8.57 11.69
N ALA A 100 18.59 -8.59 11.06
CA ALA A 100 18.25 -9.55 10.00
C ALA A 100 17.66 -8.84 8.78
N GLN A 101 18.43 -7.93 8.17
CA GLN A 101 17.97 -7.06 7.10
C GLN A 101 17.35 -7.82 5.93
N GLU A 102 18.04 -8.83 5.41
CA GLU A 102 17.59 -9.58 4.23
C GLU A 102 16.25 -10.29 4.49
N LYS A 103 16.16 -10.99 5.61
CA LYS A 103 14.94 -11.71 5.98
C LYS A 103 13.77 -10.75 6.20
N THR A 104 14.01 -9.69 6.96
CA THR A 104 13.00 -8.67 7.25
C THR A 104 12.48 -8.02 5.98
N MET A 105 13.41 -7.71 5.04
CA MET A 105 13.04 -7.11 3.76
C MET A 105 12.18 -8.04 2.91
N THR A 106 12.55 -9.32 2.84
CA THR A 106 11.78 -10.30 2.07
C THR A 106 10.38 -10.45 2.65
N GLU A 107 10.26 -10.57 3.97
CA GLU A 107 8.97 -10.67 4.63
C GLU A 107 8.12 -9.43 4.41
N LEU A 108 8.72 -8.25 4.53
CA LEU A 108 8.03 -6.98 4.33
C LEU A 108 7.54 -6.81 2.90
N LEU A 109 8.40 -7.10 1.91
CA LEU A 109 8.03 -7.02 0.49
C LEU A 109 6.87 -7.95 0.15
N ASN A 110 6.92 -9.20 0.62
CA ASN A 110 5.85 -10.15 0.40
C ASN A 110 4.54 -9.67 1.03
N PHE A 111 4.60 -9.20 2.26
CA PHE A 111 3.43 -8.66 2.95
C PHE A 111 2.83 -7.47 2.21
N LEU A 112 3.66 -6.50 1.82
CA LEU A 112 3.20 -5.29 1.13
C LEU A 112 2.53 -5.62 -0.20
N TYR A 113 3.20 -6.42 -1.00
CA TYR A 113 2.69 -6.76 -2.34
C TYR A 113 1.39 -7.54 -2.25
N ASP A 114 1.35 -8.58 -1.43
CA ASP A 114 0.17 -9.42 -1.29
C ASP A 114 -1.01 -8.62 -0.75
N TRP A 115 -0.76 -7.77 0.25
CA TRP A 115 -1.84 -6.95 0.81
C TRP A 115 -2.36 -5.94 -0.21
N LEU A 116 -1.46 -5.23 -0.91
CA LEU A 116 -1.86 -4.24 -1.92
C LEU A 116 -2.68 -4.89 -3.03
N VAL A 117 -2.20 -5.98 -3.60
CA VAL A 117 -2.90 -6.65 -4.70
C VAL A 117 -4.26 -7.17 -4.24
N ASN A 118 -4.32 -7.84 -3.10
CA ASN A 118 -5.59 -8.37 -2.59
C ASN A 118 -6.58 -7.27 -2.24
N HIS A 119 -6.12 -6.18 -1.61
CA HIS A 119 -6.98 -5.07 -1.25
C HIS A 119 -7.53 -4.35 -2.48
N ILE A 120 -6.67 -4.09 -3.46
CA ILE A 120 -7.08 -3.45 -4.72
C ILE A 120 -8.08 -4.33 -5.46
N CYS A 121 -7.75 -5.60 -5.68
CA CYS A 121 -8.57 -6.48 -6.51
C CYS A 121 -9.88 -6.90 -5.84
N ASN A 122 -9.89 -7.09 -4.53
CA ASN A 122 -11.06 -7.61 -3.82
C ASN A 122 -11.87 -6.55 -3.09
N THR A 123 -11.32 -5.34 -2.89
CA THR A 123 -12.00 -4.27 -2.14
C THR A 123 -12.12 -2.98 -2.93
N ASP A 124 -11.01 -2.40 -3.39
CA ASP A 124 -11.06 -1.08 -4.04
C ASP A 124 -11.80 -1.10 -5.37
N LYS A 125 -11.69 -2.18 -6.13
CA LYS A 125 -12.46 -2.31 -7.38
C LYS A 125 -13.96 -2.34 -7.14
N LEU A 126 -14.40 -2.75 -5.94
CA LEU A 126 -15.81 -2.72 -5.59
C LEU A 126 -16.37 -1.31 -5.49
N ILE A 127 -15.51 -0.34 -5.15
CA ILE A 127 -15.92 1.09 -5.13
C ILE A 127 -16.32 1.52 -6.54
N ALA A 128 -15.48 1.22 -7.53
CA ALA A 128 -15.76 1.55 -8.93
C ALA A 128 -17.00 0.83 -9.45
N LYS A 129 -17.17 -0.42 -9.09
CA LYS A 129 -18.35 -1.21 -9.44
C LYS A 129 -19.63 -0.58 -8.87
N ASP A 130 -19.58 -0.17 -7.59
CA ASP A 130 -20.71 0.50 -6.94
C ASP A 130 -21.07 1.80 -7.65
N LEU A 131 -20.07 2.64 -7.98
CA LEU A 131 -20.30 3.88 -8.73
C LEU A 131 -20.96 3.63 -10.06
N LYS A 132 -20.50 2.64 -10.79
CA LYS A 132 -21.04 2.29 -12.11
C LYS A 132 -22.48 1.81 -11.99
N GLU A 133 -22.78 0.94 -11.02
CA GLU A 133 -24.15 0.43 -10.80
C GLU A 133 -25.11 1.52 -10.38
N ARG A 134 -24.62 2.55 -9.68
CA ARG A 134 -25.43 3.68 -9.22
C ARG A 134 -25.46 4.84 -10.23
N GLY A 135 -24.75 4.70 -11.36
CA GLY A 135 -24.69 5.75 -12.39
C GLY A 135 -23.96 7.01 -11.96
N LEU A 136 -22.99 6.90 -11.06
CA LEU A 136 -22.24 8.04 -10.51
C LEU A 136 -20.87 8.27 -11.17
N ASN A 137 -20.57 7.59 -12.22
CA ASN A 137 -19.30 7.76 -12.93
C ASN A 137 -19.16 9.14 -13.54
#